data_75aee2b6930eb1bea2ae2524cc2faf9a
#
_entry.id   75aee2b6930eb1bea2ae2524cc2faf9a
#
_cell.length_a   1.000
_cell.length_b   1.000
_cell.length_c   1.000
_cell.angle_alpha   90.00
_cell.angle_beta   90.00
_cell.angle_gamma   90.00
#
_symmetry.space_group_name_H-M   'P 1'
#
loop_
_entity.id
_entity.type
_entity.pdbx_description
1 polymer ?
#
loop_
_entity_poly.entity_id
_entity_poly.type
_entity_poly.pdbx_seq_one_letter_code
_entity_poly.pdbx_strand_id
1 'polypeptide(L)'
;MSADYKLVPYGISDFEQLRKENKYLVDKTMFFEKMERAGNFLFLVRPRRFGKSLFLDMLESYYDINQKDNFQELFKGLYVAEHPTKEQGEFLVLHLNFSMVGSNLDTLYEDFNIYLSRRCEFFAKKYAEYYPEGFVEDMLREKTEMGMLNRIYDASHELRLKLYLIVDEYDNFTNNVLNVKG
;
A
#
# COMPACT_ATOMS: atom_id res chain seq x y z
N MET A 1 -39.48 2.73 9.33
CA MET A 1 -38.06 2.28 9.21
C MET A 1 -37.49 3.01 8.03
N SER A 2 -36.70 4.07 8.21
CA SER A 2 -35.98 4.71 7.11
C SER A 2 -34.92 3.72 6.65
N ALA A 3 -35.00 3.28 5.40
CA ALA A 3 -33.93 2.52 4.80
C ALA A 3 -32.66 3.39 4.83
N ASP A 4 -31.68 2.96 5.57
CA ASP A 4 -30.37 3.65 5.69
C ASP A 4 -29.59 3.42 4.38
N TYR A 5 -29.92 4.22 3.36
CA TYR A 5 -29.28 4.12 2.05
C TYR A 5 -27.86 4.68 2.15
N LYS A 6 -26.88 3.79 2.07
CA LYS A 6 -25.47 4.20 1.95
C LYS A 6 -25.24 4.82 0.58
N LEU A 7 -24.59 5.99 0.57
CA LEU A 7 -24.21 6.65 -0.66
C LEU A 7 -23.09 5.90 -1.38
N VAL A 8 -23.20 5.80 -2.70
CA VAL A 8 -22.14 5.20 -3.54
C VAL A 8 -20.92 6.12 -3.52
N PRO A 9 -19.71 5.61 -3.21
CA PRO A 9 -18.50 6.41 -3.21
C PRO A 9 -18.10 6.74 -4.65
N TYR A 10 -18.15 8.01 -5.02
CA TYR A 10 -17.66 8.46 -6.32
C TYR A 10 -16.26 9.07 -6.15
N GLY A 11 -15.25 8.48 -6.83
CA GLY A 11 -13.88 9.01 -6.81
C GLY A 11 -13.12 8.79 -5.48
N ILE A 12 -13.66 8.00 -4.54
CA ILE A 12 -12.99 7.69 -3.27
C ILE A 12 -12.21 6.38 -3.45
N SER A 13 -10.88 6.46 -3.29
CA SER A 13 -9.98 5.30 -3.25
C SER A 13 -9.38 5.04 -1.86
N ASP A 14 -9.62 5.93 -0.91
CA ASP A 14 -9.22 5.84 0.49
C ASP A 14 -10.24 5.01 1.27
N PHE A 15 -9.80 3.86 1.77
CA PHE A 15 -10.65 2.92 2.49
C PHE A 15 -11.09 3.47 3.87
N GLU A 16 -10.17 4.11 4.60
CA GLU A 16 -10.51 4.71 5.90
C GLU A 16 -11.55 5.81 5.75
N GLN A 17 -11.37 6.71 4.78
CA GLN A 17 -12.34 7.76 4.49
C GLN A 17 -13.70 7.15 4.16
N LEU A 18 -13.73 6.14 3.29
CA LEU A 18 -14.95 5.44 2.89
C LEU A 18 -15.68 4.85 4.09
N ARG A 19 -14.96 4.26 5.04
CA ARG A 19 -15.51 3.68 6.26
C ARG A 19 -16.03 4.75 7.22
N LYS A 20 -15.26 5.82 7.46
CA LYS A 20 -15.64 6.96 8.32
C LYS A 20 -16.89 7.67 7.81
N GLU A 21 -17.03 7.81 6.49
CA GLU A 21 -18.20 8.40 5.84
C GLU A 21 -19.38 7.43 5.67
N ASN A 22 -19.27 6.21 6.15
CA ASN A 22 -20.29 5.14 6.03
C ASN A 22 -20.81 4.96 4.60
N LYS A 23 -19.92 5.05 3.59
CA LYS A 23 -20.27 4.85 2.18
C LYS A 23 -20.53 3.38 1.84
N TYR A 24 -21.19 3.14 0.71
CA TYR A 24 -21.41 1.79 0.20
C TYR A 24 -20.07 1.15 -0.20
N LEU A 25 -19.81 -0.06 0.28
CA LEU A 25 -18.64 -0.87 -0.04
C LEU A 25 -19.08 -2.27 -0.45
N VAL A 26 -18.59 -2.76 -1.57
CA VAL A 26 -18.69 -4.17 -1.92
C VAL A 26 -17.60 -4.92 -1.17
N ASP A 27 -18.00 -5.76 -0.22
CA ASP A 27 -17.04 -6.56 0.55
C ASP A 27 -16.29 -7.56 -0.34
N LYS A 28 -14.97 -7.46 -0.30
CA LYS A 28 -14.03 -8.36 -1.00
C LYS A 28 -13.01 -8.95 -0.04
N THR A 29 -13.20 -8.76 1.26
CA THR A 29 -12.23 -9.20 2.28
C THR A 29 -12.13 -10.72 2.42
N MET A 30 -13.12 -11.47 1.92
CA MET A 30 -13.06 -12.94 1.84
C MET A 30 -11.92 -13.45 0.94
N PHE A 31 -11.32 -12.57 0.13
CA PHE A 31 -10.19 -12.95 -0.71
C PHE A 31 -8.84 -12.88 0.01
N PHE A 32 -8.72 -12.23 1.17
CA PHE A 32 -7.45 -12.03 1.87
C PHE A 32 -6.78 -13.37 2.20
N GLU A 33 -7.50 -14.28 2.86
CA GLU A 33 -6.96 -15.60 3.17
C GLU A 33 -6.55 -16.38 1.91
N LYS A 34 -7.30 -16.24 0.80
CA LYS A 34 -6.94 -16.89 -0.47
C LYS A 34 -5.67 -16.31 -1.07
N MET A 35 -5.47 -14.99 -0.94
CA MET A 35 -4.25 -14.32 -1.39
C MET A 35 -3.04 -14.78 -0.58
N GLU A 36 -3.15 -14.86 0.75
CA GLU A 36 -2.09 -15.37 1.62
C GLU A 36 -1.67 -16.80 1.26
N ARG A 37 -2.64 -17.66 0.92
CA ARG A 37 -2.38 -19.04 0.50
C ARG A 37 -1.82 -19.15 -0.92
N ALA A 38 -2.02 -18.16 -1.78
CA ALA A 38 -1.56 -18.21 -3.16
C ALA A 38 -0.06 -17.95 -3.32
N GLY A 39 0.59 -17.35 -2.31
CA GLY A 39 2.03 -17.13 -2.28
C GLY A 39 2.42 -15.67 -2.05
N ASN A 40 3.73 -15.41 -2.06
CA ASN A 40 4.29 -14.12 -1.69
C ASN A 40 4.28 -13.09 -2.82
N PHE A 41 4.07 -13.50 -4.07
CA PHE A 41 4.06 -12.62 -5.24
C PHE A 41 2.73 -12.75 -5.97
N LEU A 42 1.96 -11.66 -5.97
CA LEU A 42 0.61 -11.63 -6.52
C LEU A 42 0.46 -10.51 -7.53
N PHE A 43 -0.19 -10.81 -8.64
CA PHE A 43 -0.61 -9.81 -9.62
C PHE A 43 -2.12 -9.66 -9.58
N LEU A 44 -2.59 -8.48 -9.21
CA LEU A 44 -4.01 -8.15 -9.22
C LEU A 44 -4.39 -7.57 -10.58
N VAL A 45 -4.93 -8.41 -11.45
CA VAL A 45 -5.43 -7.99 -12.76
C VAL A 45 -6.92 -7.67 -12.67
N ARG A 46 -7.28 -6.42 -12.97
CA ARG A 46 -8.68 -5.95 -13.01
C ARG A 46 -8.86 -4.93 -14.13
N PRO A 47 -10.03 -4.85 -14.76
CA PRO A 47 -10.35 -3.74 -15.64
C PRO A 47 -10.26 -2.40 -14.90
N ARG A 48 -9.96 -1.32 -15.64
CA ARG A 48 -9.97 0.04 -15.10
C ARG A 48 -11.33 0.34 -14.46
N ARG A 49 -11.34 1.11 -13.35
CA ARG A 49 -12.53 1.53 -12.59
C ARG A 49 -13.27 0.40 -11.83
N PHE A 50 -12.68 -0.78 -11.69
CA PHE A 50 -13.23 -1.88 -10.87
C PHE A 50 -12.71 -1.91 -9.43
N GLY A 51 -12.25 -0.75 -8.91
CA GLY A 51 -11.87 -0.57 -7.51
C GLY A 51 -10.56 -1.27 -7.14
N LYS A 52 -9.57 -1.32 -8.08
CA LYS A 52 -8.22 -1.85 -7.80
C LYS A 52 -7.56 -1.07 -6.67
N SER A 53 -7.42 0.25 -6.80
CA SER A 53 -6.73 1.09 -5.81
C SER A 53 -7.42 1.05 -4.44
N LEU A 54 -8.76 1.09 -4.39
CA LEU A 54 -9.49 0.91 -3.12
C LEU A 54 -9.23 -0.45 -2.48
N PHE A 55 -9.11 -1.51 -3.28
CA PHE A 55 -8.78 -2.85 -2.76
C PHE A 55 -7.34 -2.92 -2.24
N LEU A 56 -6.40 -2.27 -2.91
CA LEU A 56 -5.00 -2.18 -2.44
C LEU A 56 -4.89 -1.36 -1.16
N ASP A 57 -5.63 -0.27 -1.05
CA ASP A 57 -5.70 0.54 0.17
C ASP A 57 -6.34 -0.22 1.35
N MET A 58 -7.36 -1.02 1.05
CA MET A 58 -7.96 -1.93 2.02
C MET A 58 -6.98 -3.01 2.49
N LEU A 59 -6.12 -3.54 1.59
CA LEU A 59 -5.03 -4.45 1.96
C LEU A 59 -3.99 -3.75 2.84
N GLU A 60 -3.59 -2.51 2.49
CA GLU A 60 -2.71 -1.71 3.33
C GLU A 60 -3.29 -1.58 4.74
N SER A 61 -4.54 -1.12 4.86
CA SER A 61 -5.21 -0.96 6.17
C SER A 61 -5.34 -2.26 6.96
N TYR A 62 -5.41 -3.41 6.27
CA TYR A 62 -5.54 -4.72 6.93
C TYR A 62 -4.21 -5.25 7.45
N TYR A 63 -3.14 -5.13 6.66
CA TYR A 63 -1.84 -5.71 6.99
C TYR A 63 -0.95 -4.77 7.81
N ASP A 64 -1.19 -3.45 7.78
CA ASP A 64 -0.38 -2.45 8.46
C ASP A 64 -0.40 -2.65 9.98
N ILE A 65 0.78 -2.82 10.58
CA ILE A 65 0.94 -3.00 12.01
C ILE A 65 0.41 -1.80 12.81
N ASN A 66 0.50 -0.60 12.26
CA ASN A 66 0.00 0.63 12.89
C ASN A 66 -1.54 0.73 12.86
N GLN A 67 -2.22 -0.11 12.06
CA GLN A 67 -3.68 -0.18 12.00
C GLN A 67 -4.27 -1.33 12.82
N LYS A 68 -3.41 -2.09 13.51
CA LYS A 68 -3.82 -3.28 14.28
C LYS A 68 -4.94 -2.99 15.28
N ASP A 69 -4.84 -1.90 16.01
CA ASP A 69 -5.82 -1.52 17.03
C ASP A 69 -7.11 -0.94 16.41
N ASN A 70 -7.03 -0.38 15.20
CA ASN A 70 -8.17 0.19 14.48
C ASN A 70 -8.94 -0.87 13.66
N PHE A 71 -8.46 -2.10 13.61
CA PHE A 71 -9.02 -3.18 12.79
C PHE A 71 -10.52 -3.37 13.00
N GLN A 72 -10.96 -3.48 14.25
CA GLN A 72 -12.37 -3.73 14.57
C GLN A 72 -13.30 -2.60 14.12
N GLU A 73 -12.83 -1.35 14.16
CA GLU A 73 -13.60 -0.21 13.69
C GLU A 73 -13.65 -0.16 12.15
N LEU A 74 -12.49 -0.27 11.50
CA LEU A 74 -12.36 -0.15 10.05
C LEU A 74 -13.08 -1.29 9.30
N PHE A 75 -12.98 -2.52 9.81
CA PHE A 75 -13.50 -3.71 9.13
C PHE A 75 -14.85 -4.19 9.67
N LYS A 76 -15.46 -3.46 10.62
CA LYS A 76 -16.77 -3.80 11.18
C LYS A 76 -17.81 -4.15 10.12
N GLY A 77 -18.41 -5.34 10.22
CA GLY A 77 -19.44 -5.82 9.31
C GLY A 77 -18.92 -6.28 7.94
N LEU A 78 -17.61 -6.41 7.75
CA LEU A 78 -16.99 -7.09 6.62
C LEU A 78 -16.62 -8.52 7.01
N TYR A 79 -16.52 -9.42 6.05
CA TYR A 79 -16.23 -10.84 6.27
C TYR A 79 -14.98 -11.06 7.14
N VAL A 80 -13.91 -10.32 6.89
CA VAL A 80 -12.64 -10.47 7.59
C VAL A 80 -12.71 -10.06 9.07
N ALA A 81 -13.68 -9.22 9.47
CA ALA A 81 -13.86 -8.85 10.88
C ALA A 81 -14.26 -10.05 11.75
N GLU A 82 -15.01 -10.99 11.18
CA GLU A 82 -15.42 -12.24 11.86
C GLU A 82 -14.43 -13.38 11.60
N HIS A 83 -13.63 -13.28 10.54
CA HIS A 83 -12.69 -14.30 10.08
C HIS A 83 -11.29 -13.70 9.83
N PRO A 84 -10.65 -13.09 10.85
CA PRO A 84 -9.32 -12.50 10.68
C PRO A 84 -8.27 -13.60 10.43
N THR A 85 -7.29 -13.29 9.61
CA THR A 85 -6.14 -14.16 9.40
C THR A 85 -5.06 -13.90 10.48
N LYS A 86 -4.05 -14.75 10.53
CA LYS A 86 -2.90 -14.56 11.43
C LYS A 86 -1.98 -13.42 10.99
N GLU A 87 -2.15 -12.95 9.77
CA GLU A 87 -1.32 -11.91 9.16
C GLU A 87 -1.90 -10.49 9.36
N GLN A 88 -3.08 -10.37 9.98
CA GLN A 88 -3.71 -9.09 10.26
C GLN A 88 -2.84 -8.22 11.17
N GLY A 89 -2.48 -7.01 10.69
CA GLY A 89 -1.69 -6.05 11.47
C GLY A 89 -0.27 -6.53 11.80
N GLU A 90 0.36 -7.31 10.92
CA GLU A 90 1.67 -7.92 11.17
C GLU A 90 2.79 -7.37 10.27
N PHE A 91 2.49 -6.42 9.38
CA PHE A 91 3.45 -5.96 8.38
C PHE A 91 3.74 -4.46 8.48
N LEU A 92 4.95 -4.10 8.10
CA LEU A 92 5.30 -2.75 7.69
C LEU A 92 4.98 -2.62 6.19
N VAL A 93 4.07 -1.73 5.82
CA VAL A 93 3.55 -1.65 4.45
C VAL A 93 4.21 -0.51 3.69
N LEU A 94 4.90 -0.84 2.58
CA LEU A 94 5.41 0.14 1.62
C LEU A 94 4.49 0.14 0.38
N HIS A 95 3.71 1.21 0.23
CA HIS A 95 2.80 1.37 -0.90
C HIS A 95 3.38 2.36 -1.91
N LEU A 96 3.64 1.87 -3.13
CA LEU A 96 4.13 2.63 -4.27
C LEU A 96 3.01 2.76 -5.31
N ASN A 97 2.65 4.00 -5.66
CA ASN A 97 1.68 4.28 -6.72
C ASN A 97 2.38 5.04 -7.85
N PHE A 98 2.65 4.36 -8.95
CA PHE A 98 3.42 4.91 -10.07
C PHE A 98 2.65 5.89 -10.96
N SER A 99 1.36 6.11 -10.70
CA SER A 99 0.65 7.24 -11.31
C SER A 99 1.18 8.60 -10.83
N MET A 100 1.88 8.61 -9.70
CA MET A 100 2.49 9.81 -9.11
C MET A 100 3.84 10.19 -9.73
N VAL A 101 4.40 9.31 -10.56
CA VAL A 101 5.65 9.58 -11.31
C VAL A 101 5.29 10.38 -12.56
N GLY A 102 6.06 11.42 -12.86
CA GLY A 102 5.86 12.27 -14.03
C GLY A 102 5.83 11.46 -15.34
N SER A 103 5.14 12.00 -16.34
CA SER A 103 5.04 11.37 -17.68
C SER A 103 6.02 11.98 -18.71
N ASN A 104 6.81 12.99 -18.33
CA ASN A 104 7.83 13.56 -19.17
C ASN A 104 9.04 12.62 -19.25
N LEU A 105 9.33 12.13 -20.45
CA LEU A 105 10.37 11.13 -20.70
C LEU A 105 11.79 11.64 -20.38
N ASP A 106 12.03 12.92 -20.57
CA ASP A 106 13.35 13.51 -20.30
C ASP A 106 13.69 13.55 -18.79
N THR A 107 12.65 13.60 -17.95
CA THR A 107 12.78 13.68 -16.48
C THR A 107 12.28 12.41 -15.78
N LEU A 108 11.77 11.43 -16.52
CA LEU A 108 11.09 10.24 -15.94
C LEU A 108 11.94 9.49 -14.90
N TYR A 109 13.22 9.31 -15.20
CA TYR A 109 14.15 8.63 -14.29
C TYR A 109 14.39 9.45 -13.01
N GLU A 110 14.56 10.76 -13.16
CA GLU A 110 14.75 11.70 -12.04
C GLU A 110 13.46 11.77 -11.19
N ASP A 111 12.31 11.92 -11.84
CA ASP A 111 11.00 11.96 -11.17
C ASP A 111 10.73 10.66 -10.40
N PHE A 112 11.09 9.51 -10.98
CA PHE A 112 10.98 8.21 -10.32
C PHE A 112 11.85 8.13 -9.07
N ASN A 113 13.11 8.55 -9.17
CA ASN A 113 14.05 8.54 -8.05
C ASN A 113 13.59 9.47 -6.92
N ILE A 114 13.16 10.69 -7.25
CA ILE A 114 12.59 11.62 -6.27
C ILE A 114 11.36 11.01 -5.59
N TYR A 115 10.47 10.39 -6.37
CA TYR A 115 9.29 9.73 -5.82
C TYR A 115 9.66 8.60 -4.87
N LEU A 116 10.56 7.69 -5.28
CA LEU A 116 10.97 6.55 -4.48
C LEU A 116 11.67 6.99 -3.18
N SER A 117 12.56 7.98 -3.27
CA SER A 117 13.22 8.58 -2.10
C SER A 117 12.21 9.09 -1.07
N ARG A 118 11.22 9.86 -1.52
CA ARG A 118 10.14 10.36 -0.64
C ARG A 118 9.31 9.24 -0.02
N ARG A 119 9.05 8.18 -0.77
CA ARG A 119 8.31 7.02 -0.23
C ARG A 119 9.11 6.24 0.80
N CYS A 120 10.41 6.05 0.60
CA CYS A 120 11.31 5.45 1.57
C CYS A 120 11.41 6.31 2.86
N GLU A 121 11.55 7.63 2.71
CA GLU A 121 11.57 8.55 3.85
C GLU A 121 10.25 8.51 4.65
N PHE A 122 9.12 8.54 3.95
CA PHE A 122 7.80 8.44 4.59
C PHE A 122 7.65 7.11 5.34
N PHE A 123 8.03 5.99 4.71
CA PHE A 123 8.01 4.67 5.32
C PHE A 123 8.87 4.62 6.59
N ALA A 124 10.12 5.08 6.53
CA ALA A 124 11.02 5.04 7.66
C ALA A 124 10.52 5.88 8.85
N LYS A 125 9.91 7.04 8.57
CA LYS A 125 9.28 7.89 9.61
C LYS A 125 8.01 7.26 10.18
N LYS A 126 7.16 6.65 9.33
CA LYS A 126 5.91 5.97 9.73
C LYS A 126 6.16 4.83 10.70
N TYR A 127 7.28 4.13 10.52
CA TYR A 127 7.62 2.94 11.29
C TYR A 127 8.89 3.10 12.16
N ALA A 128 9.26 4.35 12.47
CA ALA A 128 10.49 4.64 13.23
C ALA A 128 10.59 3.89 14.56
N GLU A 129 9.45 3.64 15.24
CA GLU A 129 9.40 2.93 16.53
C GLU A 129 9.79 1.43 16.44
N TYR A 130 9.74 0.83 15.23
CA TYR A 130 10.11 -0.56 15.01
C TYR A 130 11.59 -0.74 14.68
N TYR A 131 12.32 0.35 14.46
CA TYR A 131 13.74 0.36 14.11
C TYR A 131 14.58 0.95 15.23
N PRO A 132 15.90 0.65 15.26
CA PRO A 132 16.81 1.26 16.21
C PRO A 132 16.86 2.79 16.07
N GLU A 133 17.16 3.46 17.17
CA GLU A 133 17.44 4.91 17.16
C GLU A 133 18.50 5.26 16.11
N GLY A 134 18.28 6.33 15.35
CA GLY A 134 19.17 6.76 14.26
C GLY A 134 18.92 6.08 12.91
N PHE A 135 18.02 5.09 12.81
CA PHE A 135 17.76 4.38 11.55
C PHE A 135 17.30 5.31 10.43
N VAL A 136 16.41 6.27 10.73
CA VAL A 136 15.89 7.22 9.74
C VAL A 136 17.00 8.08 9.17
N GLU A 137 17.85 8.61 10.03
CA GLU A 137 19.00 9.43 9.67
C GLU A 137 20.02 8.64 8.84
N ASP A 138 20.30 7.40 9.20
CA ASP A 138 21.22 6.53 8.47
C ASP A 138 20.67 6.18 7.09
N MET A 139 19.38 5.87 6.98
CA MET A 139 18.74 5.63 5.70
C MET A 139 18.78 6.88 4.80
N LEU A 140 18.56 8.08 5.36
CA LEU A 140 18.60 9.34 4.60
C LEU A 140 20.01 9.74 4.14
N ARG A 141 21.08 9.13 4.69
CA ARG A 141 22.46 9.31 4.22
C ARG A 141 22.81 8.47 3.01
N GLU A 142 21.95 7.52 2.63
CA GLU A 142 22.15 6.73 1.43
C GLU A 142 22.18 7.62 0.18
N LYS A 143 23.12 7.31 -0.72
CA LYS A 143 23.37 8.14 -1.91
C LYS A 143 22.37 7.93 -3.03
N THR A 144 21.63 6.82 -2.97
CA THR A 144 20.66 6.42 -4.00
C THR A 144 19.39 5.92 -3.37
N GLU A 145 18.31 6.06 -4.09
CA GLU A 145 16.96 5.59 -3.70
C GLU A 145 16.92 4.07 -3.54
N MET A 146 17.68 3.36 -4.38
CA MET A 146 17.86 1.92 -4.26
C MET A 146 18.64 1.56 -2.98
N GLY A 147 19.63 2.37 -2.59
CA GLY A 147 20.33 2.24 -1.31
C GLY A 147 19.37 2.38 -0.13
N MET A 148 18.49 3.40 -0.17
CA MET A 148 17.45 3.59 0.85
C MET A 148 16.51 2.37 0.95
N LEU A 149 16.05 1.85 -0.18
CA LEU A 149 15.18 0.68 -0.21
C LEU A 149 15.88 -0.58 0.32
N ASN A 150 17.13 -0.79 -0.08
CA ASN A 150 17.95 -1.90 0.43
C ASN A 150 18.17 -1.77 1.94
N ARG A 151 18.43 -0.55 2.44
CA ARG A 151 18.60 -0.30 3.88
C ARG A 151 17.35 -0.66 4.68
N ILE A 152 16.16 -0.31 4.15
CA ILE A 152 14.87 -0.72 4.74
C ILE A 152 14.76 -2.24 4.77
N TYR A 153 15.03 -2.89 3.64
CA TYR A 153 14.93 -4.34 3.52
C TYR A 153 15.87 -5.08 4.48
N ASP A 154 17.17 -4.70 4.48
CA ASP A 154 18.19 -5.34 5.29
C ASP A 154 17.89 -5.19 6.78
N ALA A 155 17.59 -3.97 7.24
CA ALA A 155 17.23 -3.72 8.63
C ALA A 155 15.97 -4.47 9.05
N SER A 156 14.93 -4.52 8.18
CA SER A 156 13.72 -5.28 8.48
C SER A 156 14.01 -6.78 8.59
N HIS A 157 14.86 -7.30 7.71
CA HIS A 157 15.27 -8.71 7.73
C HIS A 157 16.05 -9.05 9.01
N GLU A 158 17.02 -8.23 9.39
CA GLU A 158 17.80 -8.39 10.64
C GLU A 158 16.91 -8.40 11.87
N LEU A 159 15.90 -7.51 11.91
CA LEU A 159 14.95 -7.37 13.02
C LEU A 159 13.78 -8.36 12.94
N ARG A 160 13.72 -9.19 11.91
CA ARG A 160 12.63 -10.13 11.61
C ARG A 160 11.25 -9.45 11.48
N LEU A 161 11.24 -8.22 11.00
CA LEU A 161 10.02 -7.49 10.66
C LEU A 161 9.49 -7.96 9.31
N LYS A 162 8.19 -8.09 9.19
CA LYS A 162 7.54 -8.46 7.93
C LYS A 162 7.29 -7.23 7.08
N LEU A 163 7.77 -7.23 5.84
CA LEU A 163 7.50 -6.18 4.86
C LEU A 163 6.39 -6.62 3.89
N TYR A 164 5.47 -5.72 3.61
CA TYR A 164 4.45 -5.88 2.57
C TYR A 164 4.62 -4.77 1.53
N LEU A 165 4.97 -5.13 0.30
CA LEU A 165 5.12 -4.17 -0.79
C LEU A 165 3.87 -4.19 -1.66
N ILE A 166 3.21 -3.02 -1.78
CA ILE A 166 2.10 -2.79 -2.70
C ILE A 166 2.61 -1.90 -3.84
N VAL A 167 2.39 -2.32 -5.08
CA VAL A 167 2.71 -1.53 -6.28
C VAL A 167 1.45 -1.32 -7.09
N ASP A 168 0.96 -0.08 -7.16
CA ASP A 168 -0.18 0.32 -7.97
C ASP A 168 0.25 1.08 -9.22
N GLU A 169 -0.56 1.00 -10.29
CA GLU A 169 -0.38 1.72 -11.57
C GLU A 169 1.01 1.49 -12.22
N TYR A 170 1.59 0.28 -12.04
CA TYR A 170 2.89 -0.08 -12.64
C TYR A 170 2.87 -0.04 -14.17
N ASP A 171 1.71 -0.29 -14.80
CA ASP A 171 1.50 -0.24 -16.25
C ASP A 171 1.61 1.20 -16.79
N ASN A 172 1.28 2.22 -16.00
CA ASN A 172 1.42 3.61 -16.40
C ASN A 172 2.90 3.97 -16.63
N PHE A 173 3.77 3.59 -15.70
CA PHE A 173 5.21 3.77 -15.84
C PHE A 173 5.78 3.00 -17.04
N THR A 174 5.40 1.74 -17.20
CA THR A 174 5.86 0.89 -18.30
C THR A 174 5.42 1.44 -19.66
N ASN A 175 4.17 1.91 -19.77
CA ASN A 175 3.66 2.50 -21.01
C ASN A 175 4.40 3.79 -21.37
N ASN A 176 4.75 4.62 -20.39
CA ASN A 176 5.54 5.81 -20.62
C ASN A 176 6.94 5.46 -21.15
N VAL A 177 7.59 4.44 -20.58
CA VAL A 177 8.92 3.98 -21.04
C VAL A 177 8.87 3.32 -22.44
N LEU A 178 7.83 2.55 -22.74
CA LEU A 178 7.69 1.86 -24.03
C LEU A 178 7.34 2.79 -25.19
N ASN A 179 6.58 3.85 -24.95
CA ASN A 179 6.22 4.84 -25.96
C ASN A 179 7.40 5.68 -26.48
N VAL A 180 8.58 5.57 -25.85
CA VAL A 180 9.83 6.22 -26.31
C VAL A 180 10.46 5.53 -27.51
N LYS A 181 10.07 4.29 -27.81
CA LYS A 181 10.70 3.46 -28.85
C LYS A 181 9.90 3.36 -30.16
N GLY A 182 8.85 4.17 -30.32
CA GLY A 182 8.01 4.22 -31.51
C GLY A 182 8.34 5.37 -32.48
#